data_4477b6460fbcc1e49ccd9be64db65134
#
_entry.id   4477b6460fbcc1e49ccd9be64db65134
#
_cell.length_a   1.000
_cell.length_b   1.000
_cell.length_c   1.000
_cell.angle_alpha   90.00
_cell.angle_beta   90.00
_cell.angle_gamma   90.00
#
_symmetry.space_group_name_H-M   'P 1'
#
loop_
_entity.id
_entity.type
_entity.pdbx_description
1 polymer ?
#
loop_
_entity_poly.entity_id
_entity_poly.type
_entity_poly.pdbx_seq_one_letter_code
_entity_poly.pdbx_strand_id
1 'polypeptide(L)'
;PEGEPLAGHRRRLLDRRRFLGDASCGLASIALGSLLAPSRPRASLSDSPLAPRAPHFAPRARRVVMIFCSGALSHVDTWDHKPELEKRDGQPLPGAASLITFQGENGNLTRSPWTFRPRGRCGKPVSDLLPHLAELVDEMCFIHSMTSRTNTHGPGETFMNTGCLAEGFPSAGAWAGYALGNEAQDLPVFVAIPDPRGVPQTGAAAWSHGFLPAAFQGTPIRADRPVLHLARPADIDEATDRATAAFRRRLDEEQLARFPGDAELAARIASYELAARMQLSIPELADLSRES
;
A
#
# COMPACT_ATOMS: atom_id res chain seq x y z
N PRO A 1 58.55 12.24 26.10
CA PRO A 1 57.32 12.74 26.64
C PRO A 1 56.17 11.87 26.14
N GLU A 2 55.60 11.27 27.12
CA GLU A 2 54.73 10.11 27.10
C GLU A 2 53.32 10.48 26.66
N GLY A 3 52.74 9.60 25.87
CA GLY A 3 51.37 9.67 25.45
C GLY A 3 50.43 9.19 26.55
N GLU A 4 49.46 10.02 26.91
CA GLU A 4 48.35 9.64 27.79
C GLU A 4 47.32 8.79 27.03
N PRO A 5 46.76 7.76 27.67
CA PRO A 5 45.94 6.78 26.99
C PRO A 5 44.50 7.24 26.88
N LEU A 6 44.00 7.28 25.64
CA LEU A 6 42.58 7.45 25.24
C LEU A 6 41.61 6.38 25.74
N ALA A 7 41.99 5.58 26.74
CA ALA A 7 41.21 4.46 27.26
C ALA A 7 40.04 4.87 28.21
N GLY A 8 40.10 6.10 28.77
CA GLY A 8 39.11 6.53 29.76
C GLY A 8 37.73 6.96 29.18
N HIS A 9 37.69 7.43 27.94
CA HIS A 9 36.47 7.93 27.34
C HIS A 9 35.58 6.82 26.75
N ARG A 10 36.16 5.73 26.28
CA ARG A 10 35.40 4.57 25.72
C ARG A 10 34.70 3.71 26.76
N ARG A 11 35.15 3.66 28.00
CA ARG A 11 34.51 2.88 29.09
C ARG A 11 33.23 3.52 29.61
N ARG A 12 33.02 4.84 29.45
CA ARG A 12 31.80 5.53 29.91
C ARG A 12 30.60 5.29 29.02
N LEU A 13 30.79 4.87 27.75
CA LEU A 13 29.69 4.68 26.79
C LEU A 13 29.06 3.28 26.84
N LEU A 14 29.61 2.35 27.62
CA LEU A 14 29.17 0.95 27.65
C LEU A 14 28.70 0.49 29.05
N ASP A 15 28.42 1.39 29.97
CA ASP A 15 27.84 1.01 31.26
C ASP A 15 26.34 0.71 31.07
N ARG A 16 26.00 -0.59 31.06
CA ARG A 16 24.61 -1.06 30.89
C ARG A 16 23.65 -0.47 31.90
N ARG A 17 24.10 -0.20 33.14
CA ARG A 17 23.25 0.42 34.16
C ARG A 17 22.94 1.87 33.82
N ARG A 18 23.90 2.61 33.28
CA ARG A 18 23.71 3.99 32.86
C ARG A 18 22.84 4.06 31.62
N PHE A 19 23.04 3.16 30.64
CA PHE A 19 22.17 3.03 29.47
C PHE A 19 20.72 2.75 29.88
N LEU A 20 20.49 1.81 30.80
CA LEU A 20 19.13 1.50 31.29
C LEU A 20 18.54 2.67 32.09
N GLY A 21 19.34 3.38 32.87
CA GLY A 21 18.92 4.60 33.57
C GLY A 21 18.55 5.73 32.63
N ASP A 22 19.37 6.00 31.64
CA ASP A 22 19.13 7.04 30.64
C ASP A 22 17.94 6.69 29.73
N ALA A 23 17.79 5.42 29.37
CA ALA A 23 16.63 4.93 28.59
C ALA A 23 15.32 4.99 29.40
N SER A 24 15.34 4.62 30.69
CA SER A 24 14.16 4.72 31.54
C SER A 24 13.75 6.18 31.81
N CYS A 25 14.72 7.08 32.02
CA CYS A 25 14.46 8.51 32.15
C CYS A 25 13.94 9.10 30.83
N GLY A 26 14.46 8.67 29.68
CA GLY A 26 13.98 9.09 28.37
C GLY A 26 12.53 8.67 28.11
N LEU A 27 12.18 7.42 28.37
CA LEU A 27 10.80 6.92 28.24
C LEU A 27 9.86 7.55 29.25
N ALA A 28 10.30 7.74 30.50
CA ALA A 28 9.50 8.44 31.52
C ALA A 28 9.27 9.91 31.15
N SER A 29 10.26 10.59 30.57
CA SER A 29 10.12 11.97 30.10
C SER A 29 9.15 12.10 28.93
N ILE A 30 9.18 11.13 27.98
CA ILE A 30 8.22 11.06 26.88
C ILE A 30 6.81 10.80 27.42
N ALA A 31 6.66 9.84 28.33
CA ALA A 31 5.37 9.52 28.96
C ALA A 31 4.83 10.72 29.77
N LEU A 32 5.67 11.37 30.56
CA LEU A 32 5.30 12.56 31.32
C LEU A 32 4.99 13.73 30.38
N GLY A 33 5.79 13.93 29.34
CA GLY A 33 5.54 14.93 28.31
C GLY A 33 4.21 14.71 27.57
N SER A 34 3.84 13.45 27.32
CA SER A 34 2.55 13.11 26.71
C SER A 34 1.36 13.34 27.66
N LEU A 35 1.57 13.18 28.97
CA LEU A 35 0.57 13.44 30.01
C LEU A 35 0.41 14.92 30.32
N LEU A 36 1.50 15.69 30.23
CA LEU A 36 1.52 17.13 30.48
C LEU A 36 1.27 17.98 29.23
N ALA A 37 1.42 17.39 28.04
CA ALA A 37 1.05 18.06 26.82
C ALA A 37 -0.45 18.43 26.92
N PRO A 38 -0.81 19.73 26.67
CA PRO A 38 -2.22 20.09 26.60
C PRO A 38 -2.86 19.11 25.62
N SER A 39 -3.91 18.42 26.09
CA SER A 39 -4.68 17.49 25.28
C SER A 39 -4.96 18.19 23.96
N ARG A 40 -4.26 17.80 22.89
CA ARG A 40 -4.71 18.21 21.56
C ARG A 40 -6.19 17.87 21.55
N PRO A 41 -7.07 18.79 21.14
CA PRO A 41 -8.48 18.48 21.11
C PRO A 41 -8.57 17.12 20.45
N ARG A 42 -9.04 16.13 21.21
CA ARG A 42 -9.39 14.82 20.67
C ARG A 42 -10.25 15.16 19.49
N ALA A 43 -9.80 14.79 18.28
CA ALA A 43 -10.62 14.96 17.10
C ALA A 43 -12.02 14.55 17.54
N SER A 44 -12.97 15.46 17.50
CA SER A 44 -14.29 15.22 18.01
C SER A 44 -14.79 13.98 17.26
N LEU A 45 -15.37 13.01 17.94
CA LEU A 45 -15.92 11.79 17.36
C LEU A 45 -17.02 12.11 16.31
N SER A 46 -17.34 13.38 16.11
CA SER A 46 -18.21 13.89 15.06
C SER A 46 -17.58 13.96 13.68
N ASP A 47 -16.23 13.93 13.58
CA ASP A 47 -15.57 13.98 12.29
C ASP A 47 -15.42 12.54 11.76
N SER A 48 -16.01 12.29 10.60
CA SER A 48 -15.82 11.03 9.86
C SER A 48 -14.33 10.65 9.84
N PRO A 49 -13.95 9.39 10.12
CA PRO A 49 -12.56 8.96 10.03
C PRO A 49 -11.95 9.21 8.65
N LEU A 50 -12.80 9.38 7.64
CA LEU A 50 -12.44 9.70 6.26
C LEU A 50 -12.47 11.21 5.95
N ALA A 51 -12.72 12.08 6.91
CA ALA A 51 -12.70 13.52 6.67
C ALA A 51 -11.36 13.96 6.09
N PRO A 52 -11.34 14.88 5.11
CA PRO A 52 -10.13 15.40 4.50
C PRO A 52 -9.20 16.00 5.55
N ARG A 53 -7.91 15.74 5.42
CA ARG A 53 -6.87 16.27 6.31
C ARG A 53 -5.87 17.09 5.53
N ALA A 54 -5.42 18.18 6.12
CA ALA A 54 -4.38 19.00 5.51
C ALA A 54 -3.06 18.21 5.41
N PRO A 55 -2.45 18.13 4.23
CA PRO A 55 -1.15 17.49 4.06
C PRO A 55 -0.05 18.34 4.72
N HIS A 56 1.06 17.69 5.14
CA HIS A 56 2.21 18.38 5.71
C HIS A 56 2.95 19.26 4.69
N PHE A 57 2.85 18.93 3.42
CA PHE A 57 3.46 19.66 2.30
C PHE A 57 2.40 19.98 1.25
N ALA A 58 2.62 21.03 0.47
CA ALA A 58 1.73 21.38 -0.63
C ALA A 58 1.63 20.19 -1.64
N PRO A 59 0.43 19.65 -1.90
CA PRO A 59 0.26 18.51 -2.76
C PRO A 59 0.53 18.89 -4.22
N ARG A 60 1.26 18.04 -4.94
CA ARG A 60 1.47 18.16 -6.39
C ARG A 60 0.59 17.18 -7.17
N ALA A 61 0.25 16.06 -6.58
CA ALA A 61 -0.62 15.04 -7.16
C ALA A 61 -1.96 15.01 -6.40
N ARG A 62 -3.06 14.91 -7.13
CA ARG A 62 -4.41 14.75 -6.58
C ARG A 62 -4.88 13.31 -6.55
N ARG A 63 -4.32 12.48 -7.43
CA ARG A 63 -4.65 11.06 -7.58
C ARG A 63 -3.38 10.27 -7.75
N VAL A 64 -3.35 9.07 -7.18
CA VAL A 64 -2.25 8.13 -7.32
C VAL A 64 -2.82 6.82 -7.87
N VAL A 65 -2.23 6.33 -8.95
CA VAL A 65 -2.54 5.01 -9.52
C VAL A 65 -1.30 4.16 -9.40
N MET A 66 -1.41 3.03 -8.69
CA MET A 66 -0.36 2.04 -8.56
C MET A 66 -0.69 0.86 -9.47
N ILE A 67 0.11 0.64 -10.52
CA ILE A 67 0.00 -0.54 -11.39
C ILE A 67 0.94 -1.60 -10.82
N PHE A 68 0.37 -2.60 -10.18
CA PHE A 68 1.11 -3.69 -9.57
C PHE A 68 1.09 -4.93 -10.47
N CYS A 69 2.26 -5.29 -11.01
CA CYS A 69 2.44 -6.48 -11.83
C CYS A 69 2.78 -7.68 -10.93
N SER A 70 1.75 -8.39 -10.47
CA SER A 70 1.91 -9.62 -9.67
C SER A 70 2.69 -10.68 -10.45
N GLY A 71 3.53 -11.44 -9.75
CA GLY A 71 4.38 -12.46 -10.35
C GLY A 71 5.70 -11.92 -10.91
N ALA A 72 5.97 -10.64 -10.76
CA ALA A 72 7.13 -9.88 -11.17
C ALA A 72 7.19 -9.58 -12.69
N LEU A 73 7.54 -8.34 -13.00
CA LEU A 73 7.87 -7.91 -14.35
C LEU A 73 9.33 -8.30 -14.67
N SER A 74 9.57 -8.93 -15.82
CA SER A 74 10.93 -9.18 -16.28
C SER A 74 11.61 -7.85 -16.63
N HIS A 75 12.38 -7.31 -15.69
CA HIS A 75 13.06 -6.01 -15.88
C HIS A 75 14.08 -6.05 -17.03
N VAL A 76 14.76 -7.20 -17.22
CA VAL A 76 15.75 -7.40 -18.28
C VAL A 76 15.15 -7.48 -19.68
N ASP A 77 13.83 -7.72 -19.76
CA ASP A 77 13.10 -7.76 -21.03
C ASP A 77 12.31 -6.47 -21.32
N THR A 78 12.31 -5.51 -20.38
CA THR A 78 11.47 -4.31 -20.48
C THR A 78 12.26 -2.99 -20.39
N TRP A 79 12.88 -2.72 -19.23
CA TRP A 79 13.44 -1.40 -18.92
C TRP A 79 14.93 -1.40 -18.61
N ASP A 80 15.49 -2.55 -18.26
CA ASP A 80 16.84 -2.66 -17.76
C ASP A 80 17.72 -3.40 -18.76
N HIS A 81 18.12 -2.71 -19.82
CA HIS A 81 18.97 -3.24 -20.88
C HIS A 81 20.29 -3.77 -20.33
N LYS A 82 20.63 -5.01 -20.63
CA LYS A 82 21.85 -5.70 -20.20
C LYS A 82 22.68 -6.12 -21.41
N PRO A 83 23.56 -5.26 -21.95
CA PRO A 83 24.41 -5.59 -23.10
C PRO A 83 25.30 -6.82 -22.87
N GLU A 84 25.68 -7.09 -21.61
CA GLU A 84 26.47 -8.27 -21.29
C GLU A 84 25.70 -9.58 -21.49
N LEU A 85 24.37 -9.59 -21.35
CA LEU A 85 23.57 -10.78 -21.68
C LEU A 85 23.57 -11.04 -23.19
N GLU A 86 23.58 -10.00 -24.02
CA GLU A 86 23.68 -10.14 -25.48
C GLU A 86 25.03 -10.75 -25.88
N LYS A 87 26.14 -10.24 -25.28
CA LYS A 87 27.51 -10.72 -25.58
C LYS A 87 27.75 -12.16 -25.10
N ARG A 88 27.08 -12.59 -24.05
CA ARG A 88 27.29 -13.88 -23.39
C ARG A 88 26.14 -14.85 -23.58
N ASP A 89 25.28 -14.60 -24.51
CA ASP A 89 24.14 -15.46 -24.81
C ASP A 89 24.62 -16.91 -25.06
N GLY A 90 23.96 -17.87 -24.44
CA GLY A 90 24.32 -19.29 -24.50
C GLY A 90 25.54 -19.72 -23.67
N GLN A 91 26.25 -18.80 -23.01
CA GLN A 91 27.41 -19.14 -22.18
C GLN A 91 26.99 -19.50 -20.74
N PRO A 92 27.76 -20.35 -20.06
CA PRO A 92 27.51 -20.64 -18.63
C PRO A 92 27.61 -19.37 -17.78
N LEU A 93 26.75 -19.24 -16.78
CA LEU A 93 26.82 -18.16 -15.80
C LEU A 93 28.01 -18.41 -14.87
N PRO A 94 29.01 -17.49 -14.81
CA PRO A 94 30.11 -17.62 -13.85
C PRO A 94 29.60 -17.70 -12.42
N GLY A 95 30.04 -18.69 -11.65
CA GLY A 95 29.61 -18.89 -10.27
C GLY A 95 28.22 -19.51 -10.10
N ALA A 96 27.62 -20.05 -11.16
CA ALA A 96 26.29 -20.68 -11.10
C ALA A 96 26.18 -21.77 -10.04
N ALA A 97 27.25 -22.52 -9.80
CA ALA A 97 27.27 -23.59 -8.78
C ALA A 97 27.05 -23.10 -7.33
N SER A 98 27.26 -21.82 -7.08
CA SER A 98 27.02 -21.18 -5.75
C SER A 98 25.62 -20.58 -5.60
N LEU A 99 24.82 -20.54 -6.67
CA LEU A 99 23.47 -19.99 -6.69
C LEU A 99 22.47 -21.07 -6.31
N ILE A 100 21.73 -20.83 -5.25
CA ILE A 100 20.63 -21.70 -4.83
C ILE A 100 19.38 -21.24 -5.57
N THR A 101 18.81 -22.11 -6.41
CA THR A 101 17.52 -21.86 -7.06
C THR A 101 16.50 -22.90 -6.61
N PHE A 102 15.24 -22.49 -6.47
CA PHE A 102 14.15 -23.42 -6.13
C PHE A 102 13.75 -24.32 -7.29
N GLN A 103 14.20 -24.02 -8.51
CA GLN A 103 13.73 -24.66 -9.75
C GLN A 103 14.75 -25.67 -10.33
N GLY A 104 15.80 -25.98 -9.60
CA GLY A 104 16.81 -26.95 -10.05
C GLY A 104 18.10 -26.30 -10.56
N GLU A 105 18.72 -26.92 -11.58
CA GLU A 105 20.00 -26.44 -12.11
C GLU A 105 19.84 -25.13 -12.90
N ASN A 106 20.83 -24.25 -12.75
CA ASN A 106 20.89 -23.02 -13.53
C ASN A 106 21.28 -23.34 -14.98
N GLY A 107 20.52 -22.81 -15.91
CA GLY A 107 20.86 -22.87 -17.32
C GLY A 107 21.93 -21.84 -17.71
N ASN A 108 22.19 -21.74 -19.01
CA ASN A 108 23.06 -20.74 -19.58
C ASN A 108 22.44 -19.34 -19.54
N LEU A 109 23.29 -18.32 -19.65
CA LEU A 109 22.86 -16.94 -19.84
C LEU A 109 21.99 -16.83 -21.10
N THR A 110 20.91 -16.09 -21.00
CA THR A 110 19.98 -15.89 -22.11
C THR A 110 19.78 -14.40 -22.32
N ARG A 111 20.00 -13.92 -23.54
CA ARG A 111 19.67 -12.56 -23.91
C ARG A 111 18.16 -12.34 -23.94
N SER A 112 17.74 -11.10 -23.83
CA SER A 112 16.34 -10.75 -24.10
C SER A 112 15.98 -11.09 -25.56
N PRO A 113 14.81 -11.72 -25.80
CA PRO A 113 14.31 -11.91 -27.18
C PRO A 113 13.86 -10.60 -27.83
N TRP A 114 13.76 -9.53 -27.06
CA TRP A 114 13.29 -8.21 -27.50
C TRP A 114 14.45 -7.27 -27.81
N THR A 115 14.28 -6.42 -28.82
CA THR A 115 15.27 -5.41 -29.16
C THR A 115 15.12 -4.18 -28.29
N PHE A 116 16.22 -3.72 -27.72
CA PHE A 116 16.28 -2.46 -27.00
C PHE A 116 16.73 -1.33 -27.94
N ARG A 117 16.03 -0.18 -27.86
CA ARG A 117 16.37 1.02 -28.62
C ARG A 117 16.31 2.27 -27.73
N PRO A 118 17.18 3.26 -27.97
CA PRO A 118 17.05 4.57 -27.33
C PRO A 118 15.70 5.19 -27.68
N ARG A 119 14.99 5.69 -26.66
CA ARG A 119 13.67 6.32 -26.79
C ARG A 119 13.68 7.69 -26.10
N GLY A 120 12.77 8.55 -26.55
CA GLY A 120 12.63 9.91 -26.03
C GLY A 120 13.89 10.78 -26.24
N ARG A 121 13.84 11.98 -25.70
CA ARG A 121 14.98 12.92 -25.68
C ARG A 121 16.05 12.49 -24.68
N CYS A 122 15.63 11.77 -23.64
CA CYS A 122 16.54 11.25 -22.61
C CYS A 122 17.41 10.09 -23.13
N GLY A 123 17.10 9.50 -24.29
CA GLY A 123 17.85 8.39 -24.87
C GLY A 123 17.78 7.08 -24.06
N LYS A 124 16.78 6.92 -23.20
CA LYS A 124 16.60 5.71 -22.38
C LYS A 124 16.40 4.49 -23.26
N PRO A 125 17.23 3.43 -23.13
CA PRO A 125 16.98 2.16 -23.79
C PRO A 125 15.68 1.52 -23.25
N VAL A 126 14.73 1.26 -24.15
CA VAL A 126 13.46 0.60 -23.86
C VAL A 126 13.26 -0.53 -24.85
N SER A 127 12.71 -1.64 -24.35
CA SER A 127 12.38 -2.81 -25.17
C SER A 127 11.21 -2.54 -26.11
N ASP A 128 11.26 -3.13 -27.28
CA ASP A 128 10.16 -3.11 -28.25
C ASP A 128 8.90 -3.85 -27.74
N LEU A 129 8.98 -4.56 -26.61
CA LEU A 129 7.84 -5.19 -25.94
C LEU A 129 6.80 -4.17 -25.45
N LEU A 130 7.23 -2.94 -25.11
CA LEU A 130 6.40 -1.90 -24.53
C LEU A 130 6.34 -0.63 -25.42
N PRO A 131 5.84 -0.70 -26.66
CA PRO A 131 5.97 0.40 -27.64
C PRO A 131 5.26 1.68 -27.15
N HIS A 132 4.08 1.58 -26.58
CA HIS A 132 3.30 2.75 -26.12
C HIS A 132 3.92 3.42 -24.89
N LEU A 133 4.43 2.62 -23.92
CA LEU A 133 5.13 3.19 -22.78
C LEU A 133 6.48 3.81 -23.17
N ALA A 134 7.11 3.30 -24.22
CA ALA A 134 8.35 3.86 -24.74
C ALA A 134 8.19 5.29 -25.30
N GLU A 135 6.98 5.68 -25.69
CA GLU A 135 6.67 7.06 -26.13
C GLU A 135 6.63 8.04 -24.96
N LEU A 136 6.37 7.55 -23.74
CA LEU A 136 6.24 8.35 -22.52
C LEU A 136 7.52 8.38 -21.68
N VAL A 137 8.62 7.84 -22.19
CA VAL A 137 9.85 7.62 -21.41
C VAL A 137 10.45 8.88 -20.81
N ASP A 138 10.27 10.03 -21.46
CA ASP A 138 10.75 11.33 -20.96
C ASP A 138 9.98 11.83 -19.73
N GLU A 139 8.78 11.29 -19.49
CA GLU A 139 7.91 11.60 -18.33
C GLU A 139 8.07 10.58 -17.20
N MET A 140 8.89 9.55 -17.39
CA MET A 140 9.06 8.45 -16.44
C MET A 140 10.36 8.60 -15.64
N CYS A 141 10.27 8.19 -14.37
CA CYS A 141 11.44 8.03 -13.51
C CYS A 141 11.72 6.53 -13.31
N PHE A 142 12.94 6.11 -13.62
CA PHE A 142 13.37 4.70 -13.53
C PHE A 142 14.29 4.51 -12.32
N ILE A 143 13.93 3.59 -11.43
CA ILE A 143 14.74 3.22 -10.27
C ILE A 143 15.18 1.76 -10.43
N HIS A 144 16.35 1.55 -11.03
CA HIS A 144 16.88 0.22 -11.36
C HIS A 144 17.50 -0.51 -10.17
N SER A 145 17.91 0.20 -9.13
CA SER A 145 18.64 -0.35 -7.99
C SER A 145 17.74 -0.82 -6.84
N MET A 146 16.45 -0.98 -7.08
CA MET A 146 15.54 -1.51 -6.08
C MET A 146 15.85 -2.97 -5.78
N THR A 147 15.88 -3.31 -4.48
CA THR A 147 16.10 -4.67 -3.99
C THR A 147 14.98 -5.08 -3.04
N SER A 148 14.75 -6.37 -2.91
CA SER A 148 13.80 -6.95 -1.97
C SER A 148 14.53 -7.82 -0.95
N ARG A 149 13.90 -8.03 0.21
CA ARG A 149 14.37 -8.96 1.25
C ARG A 149 13.94 -10.40 0.98
N THR A 150 13.19 -10.63 -0.08
CA THR A 150 12.69 -11.95 -0.48
C THR A 150 12.68 -12.08 -2.00
N ASN A 151 12.83 -13.30 -2.48
CA ASN A 151 12.70 -13.71 -3.88
C ASN A 151 11.46 -14.59 -4.11
N THR A 152 10.56 -14.68 -3.12
CA THR A 152 9.34 -15.49 -3.19
C THR A 152 8.14 -14.60 -3.50
N HIS A 153 7.23 -15.03 -4.39
CA HIS A 153 6.11 -14.21 -4.85
C HIS A 153 5.22 -13.69 -3.72
N GLY A 154 4.63 -14.56 -2.90
CA GLY A 154 3.71 -14.14 -1.83
C GLY A 154 4.31 -13.10 -0.87
N PRO A 155 5.42 -13.41 -0.17
CA PRO A 155 6.10 -12.44 0.67
C PRO A 155 6.59 -11.20 -0.09
N GLY A 156 7.00 -11.33 -1.35
CA GLY A 156 7.40 -10.22 -2.21
C GLY A 156 6.24 -9.28 -2.53
N GLU A 157 5.06 -9.82 -2.83
CA GLU A 157 3.83 -9.07 -3.04
C GLU A 157 3.41 -8.33 -1.77
N THR A 158 3.45 -9.00 -0.61
CA THR A 158 3.19 -8.36 0.68
C THR A 158 4.16 -7.21 0.92
N PHE A 159 5.45 -7.45 0.73
CA PHE A 159 6.49 -6.44 0.92
C PHE A 159 6.32 -5.23 -0.01
N MET A 160 5.98 -5.45 -1.28
CA MET A 160 5.76 -4.38 -2.26
C MET A 160 4.55 -3.49 -1.91
N ASN A 161 3.47 -4.10 -1.39
CA ASN A 161 2.25 -3.38 -1.08
C ASN A 161 2.24 -2.73 0.31
N THR A 162 2.98 -3.29 1.28
CA THR A 162 2.93 -2.86 2.69
C THR A 162 4.25 -2.35 3.26
N GLY A 163 5.37 -2.63 2.59
CA GLY A 163 6.72 -2.38 3.12
C GLY A 163 7.19 -3.41 4.15
N CYS A 164 6.39 -4.44 4.46
CA CYS A 164 6.68 -5.48 5.45
C CYS A 164 6.54 -6.86 4.82
N LEU A 165 7.36 -7.84 5.27
CA LEU A 165 7.23 -9.23 4.81
C LEU A 165 6.09 -9.97 5.52
N ALA A 166 5.74 -9.56 6.73
CA ALA A 166 4.66 -10.13 7.51
C ALA A 166 3.31 -9.54 7.09
N GLU A 167 2.28 -10.35 7.13
CA GLU A 167 0.90 -9.91 6.95
C GLU A 167 0.41 -9.07 8.15
N GLY A 168 -0.70 -8.36 7.99
CA GLY A 168 -1.29 -7.54 9.04
C GLY A 168 -0.82 -6.08 9.05
N PHE A 169 0.05 -5.69 8.12
CA PHE A 169 0.44 -4.29 7.92
C PHE A 169 -0.44 -3.61 6.87
N PRO A 170 -0.69 -2.29 7.04
CA PRO A 170 -1.49 -1.54 6.09
C PRO A 170 -0.82 -1.41 4.73
N SER A 171 -1.59 -1.51 3.68
CA SER A 171 -1.15 -1.22 2.32
C SER A 171 -0.89 0.28 2.11
N ALA A 172 -0.14 0.62 1.07
CA ALA A 172 0.17 2.01 0.73
C ALA A 172 -1.09 2.86 0.55
N GLY A 173 -2.15 2.30 -0.08
CA GLY A 173 -3.43 2.98 -0.24
C GLY A 173 -4.16 3.21 1.09
N ALA A 174 -4.12 2.24 2.01
CA ALA A 174 -4.67 2.39 3.34
C ALA A 174 -3.95 3.48 4.15
N TRP A 175 -2.62 3.55 4.07
CA TRP A 175 -1.84 4.63 4.67
C TRP A 175 -2.16 6.01 4.09
N ALA A 176 -2.31 6.11 2.76
CA ALA A 176 -2.68 7.36 2.12
C ALA A 176 -4.07 7.84 2.61
N GLY A 177 -5.05 6.94 2.65
CA GLY A 177 -6.37 7.24 3.18
C GLY A 177 -6.36 7.64 4.65
N TYR A 178 -5.60 6.94 5.48
CA TYR A 178 -5.44 7.29 6.89
C TYR A 178 -4.81 8.67 7.11
N ALA A 179 -3.79 9.00 6.33
CA ALA A 179 -3.06 10.26 6.48
C ALA A 179 -3.83 11.48 5.94
N LEU A 180 -4.53 11.32 4.80
CA LEU A 180 -5.10 12.43 4.05
C LEU A 180 -6.63 12.49 4.09
N GLY A 181 -7.30 11.39 4.45
CA GLY A 181 -8.75 11.30 4.34
C GLY A 181 -9.22 11.17 2.90
N ASN A 182 -10.47 11.53 2.65
CA ASN A 182 -11.12 11.48 1.35
C ASN A 182 -11.94 12.75 1.10
N GLU A 183 -11.78 13.36 -0.07
CA GLU A 183 -12.60 14.51 -0.48
C GLU A 183 -14.04 14.07 -0.82
N ALA A 184 -14.21 12.87 -1.40
CA ALA A 184 -15.50 12.29 -1.71
C ALA A 184 -15.99 11.43 -0.53
N GLN A 185 -17.06 11.84 0.12
CA GLN A 185 -17.57 11.15 1.32
C GLN A 185 -18.46 9.93 1.00
N ASP A 186 -18.86 9.75 -0.23
CA ASP A 186 -19.71 8.69 -0.76
C ASP A 186 -18.95 7.65 -1.60
N LEU A 187 -17.64 7.82 -1.74
CA LEU A 187 -16.76 6.90 -2.46
C LEU A 187 -15.66 6.36 -1.54
N PRO A 188 -15.12 5.16 -1.83
CA PRO A 188 -14.01 4.63 -1.06
C PRO A 188 -12.76 5.48 -1.24
N VAL A 189 -12.00 5.65 -0.18
CA VAL A 189 -10.72 6.38 -0.21
C VAL A 189 -9.64 5.65 -1.00
N PHE A 190 -9.75 4.33 -1.06
CA PHE A 190 -8.81 3.45 -1.74
C PHE A 190 -9.55 2.36 -2.52
N VAL A 191 -9.33 2.32 -3.81
CA VAL A 191 -9.91 1.34 -4.73
C VAL A 191 -8.83 0.38 -5.20
N ALA A 192 -9.12 -0.92 -5.16
CA ALA A 192 -8.32 -1.97 -5.78
C ALA A 192 -9.05 -2.49 -7.01
N ILE A 193 -8.36 -2.57 -8.15
CA ILE A 193 -8.89 -3.15 -9.39
C ILE A 193 -8.11 -4.45 -9.67
N PRO A 194 -8.56 -5.59 -9.16
CA PRO A 194 -7.86 -6.85 -9.37
C PRO A 194 -7.99 -7.31 -10.83
N ASP A 195 -6.97 -8.02 -11.31
CA ASP A 195 -6.98 -8.65 -12.63
C ASP A 195 -8.17 -9.62 -12.72
N PRO A 196 -9.00 -9.58 -13.78
CA PRO A 196 -10.12 -10.50 -13.95
C PRO A 196 -9.70 -11.98 -14.03
N ARG A 197 -8.46 -12.25 -14.41
CA ARG A 197 -7.89 -13.62 -14.48
C ARG A 197 -7.52 -14.20 -13.12
N GLY A 198 -7.33 -13.35 -12.12
CA GLY A 198 -6.99 -13.77 -10.77
C GLY A 198 -6.51 -12.62 -9.89
N VAL A 199 -6.49 -12.87 -8.60
CA VAL A 199 -5.92 -11.96 -7.60
C VAL A 199 -4.46 -12.32 -7.33
N PRO A 200 -3.64 -11.41 -6.80
CA PRO A 200 -2.30 -11.73 -6.29
C PRO A 200 -2.31 -12.92 -5.33
N GLN A 201 -1.20 -13.61 -5.15
CA GLN A 201 -1.12 -14.74 -4.20
C GLN A 201 -1.51 -14.36 -2.78
N THR A 202 -1.21 -13.12 -2.38
CA THR A 202 -1.62 -12.54 -1.10
C THR A 202 -3.10 -12.19 -1.02
N GLY A 203 -3.84 -12.29 -2.12
CA GLY A 203 -5.26 -11.99 -2.16
C GLY A 203 -5.59 -10.59 -1.65
N ALA A 204 -6.62 -10.50 -0.81
CA ALA A 204 -7.07 -9.23 -0.24
C ALA A 204 -6.06 -8.56 0.71
N ALA A 205 -5.04 -9.28 1.17
CA ALA A 205 -3.97 -8.69 1.99
C ALA A 205 -3.18 -7.62 1.21
N ALA A 206 -3.12 -7.70 -0.13
CA ALA A 206 -2.46 -6.72 -0.97
C ALA A 206 -3.07 -5.30 -0.87
N TRP A 207 -4.34 -5.18 -0.48
CA TRP A 207 -5.04 -3.90 -0.25
C TRP A 207 -5.70 -3.81 1.12
N SER A 208 -5.09 -4.48 2.10
CA SER A 208 -5.59 -4.50 3.47
C SER A 208 -5.34 -3.19 4.21
N HIS A 209 -6.26 -2.89 5.15
CA HIS A 209 -6.06 -1.84 6.13
C HIS A 209 -5.04 -2.24 7.23
N GLY A 210 -4.69 -3.53 7.34
CA GLY A 210 -3.81 -4.05 8.38
C GLY A 210 -4.34 -3.73 9.79
N PHE A 211 -3.51 -3.07 10.60
CA PHE A 211 -3.88 -2.63 11.96
C PHE A 211 -4.58 -1.26 12.00
N LEU A 212 -4.77 -0.60 10.86
CA LEU A 212 -5.55 0.64 10.80
C LEU A 212 -7.06 0.30 10.92
N PRO A 213 -7.91 1.29 11.24
CA PRO A 213 -9.36 1.10 11.23
C PRO A 213 -9.88 0.59 9.89
N ALA A 214 -10.90 -0.27 9.92
CA ALA A 214 -11.48 -0.91 8.73
C ALA A 214 -12.00 0.07 7.66
N ALA A 215 -12.29 1.32 8.03
CA ALA A 215 -12.67 2.38 7.09
C ALA A 215 -11.61 2.65 6.01
N PHE A 216 -10.36 2.25 6.23
CA PHE A 216 -9.26 2.43 5.29
C PHE A 216 -8.96 1.17 4.44
N GLN A 217 -9.80 0.15 4.54
CA GLN A 217 -9.72 -1.05 3.70
C GLN A 217 -9.90 -0.68 2.23
N GLY A 218 -9.03 -1.21 1.36
CA GLY A 218 -9.20 -1.09 -0.09
C GLY A 218 -10.49 -1.78 -0.55
N THR A 219 -11.29 -1.08 -1.35
CA THR A 219 -12.52 -1.62 -1.91
C THR A 219 -12.22 -2.23 -3.29
N PRO A 220 -12.37 -3.54 -3.46
CA PRO A 220 -12.18 -4.16 -4.78
C PRO A 220 -13.35 -3.79 -5.71
N ILE A 221 -13.01 -3.27 -6.88
CA ILE A 221 -13.97 -2.99 -7.97
C ILE A 221 -13.55 -3.81 -9.18
N ARG A 222 -14.50 -4.51 -9.80
CA ARG A 222 -14.30 -5.31 -10.99
C ARG A 222 -15.22 -4.82 -12.10
N ALA A 223 -14.77 -4.87 -13.34
CA ALA A 223 -15.57 -4.44 -14.48
C ALA A 223 -16.82 -5.32 -14.72
N ASP A 224 -16.70 -6.64 -14.43
CA ASP A 224 -17.81 -7.60 -14.56
C ASP A 224 -18.80 -7.56 -13.38
N ARG A 225 -18.33 -7.14 -12.21
CA ARG A 225 -19.12 -7.01 -10.98
C ARG A 225 -18.53 -5.86 -10.15
N PRO A 226 -18.97 -4.63 -10.42
CA PRO A 226 -18.31 -3.45 -9.87
C PRO A 226 -18.14 -3.50 -8.34
N VAL A 227 -19.17 -3.85 -7.61
CA VAL A 227 -19.10 -4.12 -6.17
C VAL A 227 -20.08 -5.25 -5.84
N LEU A 228 -19.61 -6.21 -5.02
CA LEU A 228 -20.46 -7.30 -4.56
C LEU A 228 -21.55 -6.76 -3.61
N HIS A 229 -22.75 -7.33 -3.71
CA HIS A 229 -23.89 -7.02 -2.84
C HIS A 229 -24.32 -5.54 -2.84
N LEU A 230 -24.04 -4.81 -3.92
CA LEU A 230 -24.43 -3.42 -4.06
C LEU A 230 -25.93 -3.28 -4.34
N ALA A 231 -26.50 -4.20 -5.12
CA ALA A 231 -27.91 -4.20 -5.44
C ALA A 231 -28.74 -4.66 -4.23
N ARG A 232 -29.82 -3.93 -3.96
CA ARG A 232 -30.84 -4.36 -2.99
C ARG A 232 -31.44 -5.69 -3.43
N PRO A 233 -31.67 -6.65 -2.49
CA PRO A 233 -32.40 -7.88 -2.78
C PRO A 233 -33.80 -7.58 -3.38
N ALA A 234 -34.21 -8.37 -4.36
CA ALA A 234 -35.43 -8.12 -5.11
C ALA A 234 -36.72 -8.25 -4.26
N ASP A 235 -36.63 -8.96 -3.16
CA ASP A 235 -37.72 -9.20 -2.17
C ASP A 235 -37.85 -8.08 -1.12
N ILE A 236 -36.92 -7.11 -1.11
CA ILE A 236 -36.93 -5.96 -0.19
C ILE A 236 -37.29 -4.70 -0.96
N ASP A 237 -38.38 -4.07 -0.62
CA ASP A 237 -38.74 -2.77 -1.21
C ASP A 237 -37.90 -1.61 -0.62
N GLU A 238 -37.97 -0.46 -1.27
CA GLU A 238 -37.17 0.70 -0.86
C GLU A 238 -37.59 1.26 0.52
N ALA A 239 -38.85 1.15 0.88
CA ALA A 239 -39.35 1.62 2.17
C ALA A 239 -38.82 0.75 3.31
N THR A 240 -38.86 -0.58 3.13
CA THR A 240 -38.31 -1.55 4.06
C THR A 240 -36.80 -1.39 4.21
N ASP A 241 -36.09 -1.17 3.11
CA ASP A 241 -34.64 -0.97 3.14
C ASP A 241 -34.26 0.29 3.91
N ARG A 242 -34.94 1.41 3.66
CA ARG A 242 -34.76 2.67 4.41
C ARG A 242 -35.10 2.51 5.89
N ALA A 243 -36.19 1.83 6.23
CA ALA A 243 -36.57 1.56 7.61
C ALA A 243 -35.52 0.71 8.33
N THR A 244 -34.98 -0.32 7.67
CA THR A 244 -33.93 -1.18 8.18
C THR A 244 -32.64 -0.41 8.43
N ALA A 245 -32.24 0.45 7.48
CA ALA A 245 -31.07 1.30 7.62
C ALA A 245 -31.21 2.30 8.78
N ALA A 246 -32.38 2.93 8.94
CA ALA A 246 -32.67 3.82 10.06
C ALA A 246 -32.64 3.12 11.40
N PHE A 247 -33.23 1.91 11.48
CA PHE A 247 -33.22 1.09 12.68
C PHE A 247 -31.80 0.67 13.07
N ARG A 248 -30.99 0.22 12.12
CA ARG A 248 -29.58 -0.14 12.35
C ARG A 248 -28.80 1.05 12.87
N ARG A 249 -28.93 2.25 12.25
CA ARG A 249 -28.26 3.46 12.71
C ARG A 249 -28.58 3.78 14.16
N ARG A 250 -29.85 3.65 14.55
CA ARG A 250 -30.25 3.87 15.93
C ARG A 250 -29.59 2.88 16.90
N LEU A 251 -29.49 1.60 16.53
CA LEU A 251 -28.78 0.60 17.34
C LEU A 251 -27.29 0.93 17.44
N ASP A 252 -26.67 1.37 16.34
CA ASP A 252 -25.26 1.76 16.29
C ASP A 252 -24.98 2.98 17.19
N GLU A 253 -25.86 3.98 17.19
CA GLU A 253 -25.81 5.16 18.07
C GLU A 253 -25.94 4.76 19.55
N GLU A 254 -26.89 3.89 19.88
CA GLU A 254 -27.06 3.37 21.24
C GLU A 254 -25.82 2.58 21.70
N GLN A 255 -25.21 1.80 20.81
CA GLN A 255 -24.01 1.04 21.12
C GLN A 255 -22.79 1.94 21.33
N LEU A 256 -22.59 2.94 20.48
CA LEU A 256 -21.53 3.94 20.66
C LEU A 256 -21.69 4.72 21.99
N ALA A 257 -22.93 5.03 22.38
CA ALA A 257 -23.19 5.70 23.65
C ALA A 257 -22.83 4.82 24.85
N ARG A 258 -22.96 3.50 24.75
CA ARG A 258 -22.57 2.54 25.79
C ARG A 258 -21.04 2.35 25.88
N PHE A 259 -20.33 2.50 24.76
CA PHE A 259 -18.89 2.30 24.68
C PHE A 259 -18.19 3.58 24.14
N PRO A 260 -18.21 4.67 24.89
CA PRO A 260 -17.62 5.93 24.45
C PRO A 260 -16.11 5.78 24.29
N GLY A 261 -15.59 6.11 23.11
CA GLY A 261 -14.15 6.04 22.79
C GLY A 261 -13.69 4.72 22.17
N ASP A 262 -14.60 3.77 21.89
CA ASP A 262 -14.28 2.59 21.09
C ASP A 262 -14.14 2.97 19.62
N ALA A 263 -12.87 3.20 19.22
CA ALA A 263 -12.52 3.62 17.86
C ALA A 263 -12.76 2.50 16.81
N GLU A 264 -12.69 1.24 17.21
CA GLU A 264 -12.93 0.12 16.31
C GLU A 264 -14.42 -0.01 15.99
N LEU A 265 -15.28 0.12 16.99
CA LEU A 265 -16.72 0.16 16.79
C LEU A 265 -17.13 1.33 15.90
N ALA A 266 -16.62 2.53 16.17
CA ALA A 266 -16.88 3.72 15.36
C ALA A 266 -16.42 3.54 13.88
N ALA A 267 -15.25 2.95 13.65
CA ALA A 267 -14.76 2.66 12.31
C ALA A 267 -15.60 1.63 11.58
N ARG A 268 -16.09 0.61 12.28
CA ARG A 268 -16.99 -0.40 11.69
C ARG A 268 -18.32 0.20 11.27
N ILE A 269 -18.93 1.03 12.11
CA ILE A 269 -20.15 1.75 11.79
C ILE A 269 -19.95 2.65 10.55
N ALA A 270 -18.87 3.43 10.53
CA ALA A 270 -18.52 4.28 9.39
C ALA A 270 -18.34 3.48 8.09
N SER A 271 -17.79 2.26 8.17
CA SER A 271 -17.66 1.36 7.00
C SER A 271 -19.02 0.92 6.45
N TYR A 272 -19.98 0.60 7.32
CA TYR A 272 -21.34 0.25 6.89
C TYR A 272 -22.09 1.45 6.30
N GLU A 273 -21.91 2.64 6.87
CA GLU A 273 -22.50 3.86 6.32
C GLU A 273 -21.91 4.23 4.95
N LEU A 274 -20.60 4.06 4.78
CA LEU A 274 -19.94 4.23 3.49
C LEU A 274 -20.51 3.25 2.47
N ALA A 275 -20.63 1.97 2.82
CA ALA A 275 -21.22 0.95 1.94
C ALA A 275 -22.64 1.33 1.49
N ALA A 276 -23.46 1.85 2.38
CA ALA A 276 -24.80 2.32 2.06
C ALA A 276 -24.81 3.52 1.10
N ARG A 277 -23.88 4.47 1.28
CA ARG A 277 -23.73 5.60 0.33
C ARG A 277 -23.22 5.15 -1.04
N MET A 278 -22.30 4.20 -1.06
CA MET A 278 -21.76 3.62 -2.30
C MET A 278 -22.84 2.93 -3.15
N GLN A 279 -23.88 2.37 -2.54
CA GLN A 279 -25.02 1.78 -3.26
C GLN A 279 -25.70 2.78 -4.19
N LEU A 280 -25.65 4.05 -3.88
CA LEU A 280 -26.25 5.12 -4.69
C LEU A 280 -25.31 5.62 -5.79
N SER A 281 -24.01 5.67 -5.53
CA SER A 281 -23.03 6.34 -6.40
C SER A 281 -22.31 5.39 -7.37
N ILE A 282 -22.03 4.16 -6.95
CA ILE A 282 -21.23 3.22 -7.77
C ILE A 282 -21.94 2.74 -9.05
N PRO A 283 -23.27 2.50 -9.10
CA PRO A 283 -23.90 2.05 -10.32
C PRO A 283 -23.66 2.98 -11.51
N GLU A 284 -23.62 4.30 -11.28
CA GLU A 284 -23.33 5.28 -12.32
C GLU A 284 -21.86 5.24 -12.74
N LEU A 285 -20.95 5.10 -11.79
CA LEU A 285 -19.49 5.01 -12.03
C LEU A 285 -19.07 3.71 -12.72
N ALA A 286 -19.85 2.66 -12.53
CA ALA A 286 -19.58 1.35 -13.11
C ALA A 286 -20.17 1.15 -14.51
N ASP A 287 -20.96 2.08 -14.99
CA ASP A 287 -21.54 2.03 -16.34
C ASP A 287 -20.49 2.44 -17.38
N LEU A 288 -19.70 1.47 -17.83
CA LEU A 288 -18.69 1.63 -18.86
C LEU A 288 -19.27 1.87 -20.25
N SER A 289 -20.59 1.77 -20.44
CA SER A 289 -21.24 2.02 -21.75
C SER A 289 -21.14 3.49 -22.18
N ARG A 290 -20.84 4.38 -21.24
CA ARG A 290 -20.64 5.82 -21.46
C ARG A 290 -19.20 6.22 -21.76
N GLU A 291 -18.26 5.29 -21.63
CA GLU A 291 -16.86 5.55 -21.92
C GLU A 291 -16.54 5.37 -23.40
N SER A 292 -15.65 6.23 -23.93
CA SER A 292 -15.29 6.25 -25.36
C SER A 292 -14.20 5.24 -25.71
#